data_f574202420b1b655ccc8aeac3af5d4ca
#
_entry.id   f574202420b1b655ccc8aeac3af5d4ca
#
_cell.length_a   1.000
_cell.length_b   1.000
_cell.length_c   1.000
_cell.angle_alpha   90.00
_cell.angle_beta   90.00
_cell.angle_gamma   90.00
#
_symmetry.space_group_name_H-M   'P 1'
#
loop_
_entity.id
_entity.type
_entity.pdbx_description
1 polymer ?
#
loop_
_entity_poly.entity_id
_entity_poly.type
_entity_poly.pdbx_seq_one_letter_code
_entity_poly.pdbx_strand_id
1 'polypeptide(L)'
;DHMGCYGYSRNTTPNMDRVCQEGMRFDQYYCSGAPCLPSRASLVSGIFGIRNGAVGHGGTAADRRLTGPGREFMDQVDQSNFHNIFRRAGMYTASVSTFAERHSSWWFNAGFNECYNVGGCGGESGEEVLPLALDWLRRNKDRDNWFLHVHFWDPHTPYRVPESFGNPFEDVPLDTWIDDEILQKHIHTTGPHTAQEINMFDDQENPRYPRHPGSVMDRHGLRRVIDGYDCGVLYADTLVGQIFDLLREQGVYEDTAIIITSDHGENLGE
;
A
#
# COMPACT_ATOMS: atom_id res chain seq x y z
N ASP A 1 -8.48 -8.14 3.07
CA ASP A 1 -9.82 -8.57 3.47
C ASP A 1 -10.77 -7.40 3.76
N HIS A 2 -10.31 -6.19 4.02
CA HIS A 2 -11.15 -4.99 4.13
C HIS A 2 -11.59 -4.42 2.76
N MET A 3 -11.85 -5.28 1.78
CA MET A 3 -12.33 -4.90 0.45
C MET A 3 -13.64 -5.61 0.13
N GLY A 4 -14.58 -4.91 -0.50
CA GLY A 4 -15.91 -5.45 -0.83
C GLY A 4 -15.85 -6.69 -1.72
N CYS A 5 -14.93 -6.73 -2.69
CA CYS A 5 -14.75 -7.89 -3.58
C CYS A 5 -14.32 -9.17 -2.83
N TYR A 6 -13.79 -9.07 -1.62
CA TYR A 6 -13.48 -10.22 -0.74
C TYR A 6 -14.55 -10.48 0.32
N GLY A 7 -15.69 -9.79 0.25
CA GLY A 7 -16.83 -10.02 1.12
C GLY A 7 -16.86 -9.17 2.38
N TYR A 8 -16.05 -8.12 2.47
CA TYR A 8 -16.13 -7.20 3.59
C TYR A 8 -17.49 -6.49 3.64
N SER A 9 -18.07 -6.38 4.81
CA SER A 9 -19.44 -5.89 4.98
C SER A 9 -19.59 -4.38 4.77
N ARG A 10 -18.51 -3.62 4.93
CA ARG A 10 -18.45 -2.17 4.73
C ARG A 10 -18.07 -1.85 3.30
N ASN A 11 -18.69 -0.82 2.73
CA ASN A 11 -18.43 -0.38 1.35
C ASN A 11 -17.14 0.46 1.27
N THR A 12 -15.99 -0.19 1.36
CA THR A 12 -14.66 0.44 1.40
C THR A 12 -14.01 0.60 0.03
N THR A 13 -14.41 -0.21 -0.97
CA THR A 13 -13.70 -0.28 -2.26
C THR A 13 -14.61 -0.26 -3.48
N PRO A 14 -15.60 0.65 -3.60
CA PRO A 14 -16.57 0.59 -4.69
C PRO A 14 -15.97 0.74 -6.10
N ASN A 15 -14.85 1.44 -6.25
CA ASN A 15 -14.18 1.59 -7.54
C ASN A 15 -13.31 0.38 -7.90
N MET A 16 -12.55 -0.13 -6.93
CA MET A 16 -11.73 -1.34 -7.10
C MET A 16 -12.60 -2.58 -7.28
N ASP A 17 -13.76 -2.65 -6.61
CA ASP A 17 -14.70 -3.76 -6.75
C ASP A 17 -15.27 -3.85 -8.19
N ARG A 18 -15.48 -2.71 -8.86
CA ARG A 18 -15.86 -2.69 -10.28
C ARG A 18 -14.78 -3.31 -11.17
N VAL A 19 -13.52 -2.92 -10.97
CA VAL A 19 -12.39 -3.51 -11.71
C VAL A 19 -12.27 -5.01 -11.43
N CYS A 20 -12.52 -5.42 -10.19
CA CYS A 20 -12.56 -6.83 -9.83
C CYS A 20 -13.67 -7.60 -10.57
N GLN A 21 -14.85 -7.01 -10.75
CA GLN A 21 -15.97 -7.61 -11.50
C GLN A 21 -15.69 -7.72 -13.00
N GLU A 22 -14.94 -6.77 -13.55
CA GLU A 22 -14.54 -6.73 -14.96
C GLU A 22 -13.33 -7.61 -15.26
N GLY A 23 -12.57 -8.02 -14.23
CA GLY A 23 -11.29 -8.67 -14.35
C GLY A 23 -11.15 -10.00 -13.62
N MET A 24 -10.02 -10.18 -12.98
CA MET A 24 -9.65 -11.40 -12.26
C MET A 24 -9.29 -11.06 -10.82
N ARG A 25 -9.83 -11.82 -9.87
CA ARG A 25 -9.51 -11.75 -8.45
C ARG A 25 -8.67 -12.96 -8.03
N PHE A 26 -7.64 -12.72 -7.25
CA PHE A 26 -6.84 -13.77 -6.63
C PHE A 26 -7.30 -13.97 -5.18
N ASP A 27 -8.00 -15.08 -4.91
CA ASP A 27 -8.53 -15.36 -3.57
C ASP A 27 -7.45 -15.83 -2.58
N GLN A 28 -6.32 -16.31 -3.09
CA GLN A 28 -5.18 -16.77 -2.29
C GLN A 28 -3.90 -16.08 -2.77
N TYR A 29 -3.77 -14.83 -2.39
CA TYR A 29 -2.57 -14.05 -2.63
C TYR A 29 -1.89 -13.71 -1.29
N TYR A 30 -0.66 -14.15 -1.13
CA TYR A 30 0.11 -13.98 0.09
C TYR A 30 1.33 -13.13 -0.16
N CYS A 31 1.58 -12.14 0.71
CA CYS A 31 2.87 -11.47 0.69
C CYS A 31 3.98 -12.46 1.11
N SER A 32 5.11 -12.40 0.45
CA SER A 32 6.23 -13.32 0.69
C SER A 32 7.08 -12.96 1.90
N GLY A 33 6.74 -11.86 2.58
CA GLY A 33 7.40 -11.39 3.79
C GLY A 33 6.82 -10.05 4.21
N ALA A 34 6.63 -9.85 5.49
CA ALA A 34 6.25 -8.57 6.09
C ALA A 34 7.48 -8.01 6.85
N PRO A 35 7.53 -6.73 7.10
CA PRO A 35 6.64 -5.64 6.67
C PRO A 35 6.96 -5.11 5.25
N CYS A 36 6.60 -3.84 4.94
CA CYS A 36 6.59 -3.23 3.61
C CYS A 36 7.84 -3.53 2.75
N LEU A 37 9.04 -3.37 3.29
CA LEU A 37 10.26 -3.45 2.50
C LEU A 37 10.57 -4.89 2.01
N PRO A 38 10.54 -5.94 2.86
CA PRO A 38 10.71 -7.32 2.41
C PRO A 38 9.64 -7.76 1.40
N SER A 39 8.38 -7.36 1.64
CA SER A 39 7.29 -7.66 0.74
C SER A 39 7.52 -7.06 -0.64
N ARG A 40 7.79 -5.76 -0.71
CA ARG A 40 8.03 -5.06 -1.98
C ARG A 40 9.29 -5.52 -2.69
N ALA A 41 10.35 -5.85 -1.95
CA ALA A 41 11.55 -6.45 -2.54
C ALA A 41 11.24 -7.77 -3.25
N SER A 42 10.38 -8.58 -2.64
CA SER A 42 9.94 -9.83 -3.24
C SER A 42 8.97 -9.64 -4.39
N LEU A 43 8.01 -8.70 -4.24
CA LEU A 43 7.06 -8.34 -5.30
C LEU A 43 7.79 -7.89 -6.57
N VAL A 44 8.71 -6.93 -6.46
CA VAL A 44 9.37 -6.38 -7.65
C VAL A 44 10.38 -7.33 -8.27
N SER A 45 10.95 -8.25 -7.49
CA SER A 45 11.99 -9.17 -7.99
C SER A 45 11.48 -10.56 -8.35
N GLY A 46 10.30 -10.96 -7.89
CA GLY A 46 9.82 -12.33 -7.97
C GLY A 46 10.65 -13.32 -7.12
N ILE A 47 11.44 -12.83 -6.15
CA ILE A 47 12.38 -13.64 -5.35
C ILE A 47 12.06 -13.46 -3.87
N PHE A 48 11.89 -14.57 -3.13
CA PHE A 48 11.65 -14.52 -1.69
C PHE A 48 12.76 -13.80 -0.92
N GLY A 49 12.40 -13.10 0.17
CA GLY A 49 13.28 -12.30 1.01
C GLY A 49 14.55 -13.02 1.47
N ILE A 50 14.44 -14.29 1.85
CA ILE A 50 15.59 -15.11 2.24
C ILE A 50 16.65 -15.24 1.13
N ARG A 51 16.26 -15.12 -0.12
CA ARG A 51 17.17 -15.19 -1.28
C ARG A 51 17.59 -13.81 -1.80
N ASN A 52 16.67 -12.83 -1.78
CA ASN A 52 16.99 -11.45 -2.21
C ASN A 52 17.70 -10.64 -1.12
N GLY A 53 17.67 -11.09 0.15
CA GLY A 53 18.35 -10.50 1.29
C GLY A 53 17.59 -9.40 2.02
N ALA A 54 16.48 -8.90 1.48
CA ALA A 54 15.63 -7.92 2.16
C ALA A 54 14.68 -8.65 3.10
N VAL A 55 15.00 -8.66 4.38
CA VAL A 55 14.26 -9.40 5.43
C VAL A 55 13.79 -8.51 6.59
N GLY A 56 14.03 -7.21 6.51
CA GLY A 56 13.63 -6.24 7.52
C GLY A 56 13.62 -4.81 6.99
N HIS A 57 13.32 -3.84 7.85
CA HIS A 57 13.13 -2.43 7.48
C HIS A 57 14.37 -1.55 7.59
N GLY A 58 15.46 -2.03 8.13
CA GLY A 58 16.63 -1.19 8.40
C GLY A 58 17.97 -1.90 8.32
N GLY A 59 19.00 -1.10 8.12
CA GLY A 59 20.37 -1.58 8.02
C GLY A 59 20.56 -2.63 6.93
N THR A 60 21.42 -3.59 7.18
CA THR A 60 21.71 -4.68 6.23
C THR A 60 20.53 -5.64 5.98
N ALA A 61 19.52 -5.63 6.84
CA ALA A 61 18.29 -6.41 6.66
C ALA A 61 17.35 -5.81 5.61
N ALA A 62 17.53 -4.54 5.28
CA ALA A 62 16.78 -3.80 4.26
C ALA A 62 17.45 -3.83 2.88
N ASP A 63 18.71 -4.24 2.80
CA ASP A 63 19.46 -4.26 1.57
C ASP A 63 19.23 -5.56 0.79
N ARG A 64 18.90 -5.42 -0.47
CA ARG A 64 18.93 -6.54 -1.39
C ARG A 64 20.38 -6.97 -1.58
N ARG A 65 20.67 -8.17 -1.11
CA ARG A 65 22.01 -8.72 -1.23
C ARG A 65 22.31 -9.06 -2.69
N LEU A 66 23.41 -8.56 -3.15
CA LEU A 66 24.04 -9.03 -4.37
C LEU A 66 24.50 -10.47 -4.10
N THR A 67 23.91 -11.44 -4.73
CA THR A 67 24.31 -12.86 -4.62
C THR A 67 25.28 -13.18 -5.75
N GLY A 68 26.42 -13.71 -5.39
CA GLY A 68 27.45 -14.13 -6.32
C GLY A 68 28.84 -13.82 -5.80
N PRO A 69 29.87 -14.47 -6.33
CA PRO A 69 31.24 -14.31 -5.85
C PRO A 69 31.85 -12.91 -6.06
N GLY A 70 31.28 -12.10 -6.94
CA GLY A 70 31.81 -10.77 -7.28
C GLY A 70 31.18 -9.60 -6.57
N ARG A 71 30.01 -9.73 -5.91
CA ARG A 71 29.21 -8.60 -5.41
C ARG A 71 29.08 -7.48 -6.45
N GLU A 72 28.96 -7.83 -7.70
CA GLU A 72 28.86 -6.87 -8.77
C GLU A 72 27.55 -6.11 -8.65
N PHE A 73 27.63 -4.80 -8.54
CA PHE A 73 26.50 -3.90 -8.30
C PHE A 73 25.37 -4.00 -9.33
N MET A 74 25.63 -4.60 -10.46
CA MET A 74 24.75 -4.63 -11.63
C MET A 74 23.89 -5.89 -11.75
N ASP A 75 24.22 -6.98 -11.06
CA ASP A 75 23.75 -8.28 -11.52
C ASP A 75 22.34 -8.70 -11.09
N GLN A 76 21.78 -8.18 -10.00
CA GLN A 76 20.49 -8.67 -9.56
C GLN A 76 19.35 -7.66 -9.59
N VAL A 77 19.62 -6.42 -9.18
CA VAL A 77 18.61 -5.36 -9.23
C VAL A 77 18.22 -5.11 -10.68
N ASP A 78 19.22 -5.11 -11.57
CA ASP A 78 19.01 -4.79 -12.98
C ASP A 78 18.34 -5.92 -13.76
N GLN A 79 18.48 -7.16 -13.34
CA GLN A 79 17.93 -8.32 -14.06
C GLN A 79 16.57 -8.80 -13.53
N SER A 80 16.27 -8.62 -12.26
CA SER A 80 15.12 -9.25 -11.62
C SER A 80 13.93 -8.31 -11.37
N ASN A 81 14.10 -6.99 -11.32
CA ASN A 81 12.98 -6.09 -11.13
C ASN A 81 12.07 -6.08 -12.36
N PHE A 82 10.78 -6.42 -12.19
CA PHE A 82 9.86 -6.56 -13.32
C PHE A 82 9.70 -5.27 -14.14
N HIS A 83 9.74 -4.10 -13.50
CA HIS A 83 9.68 -2.83 -14.22
C HIS A 83 10.93 -2.57 -15.09
N ASN A 84 12.09 -3.09 -14.72
CA ASN A 84 13.27 -3.08 -15.58
C ASN A 84 13.13 -4.08 -16.75
N ILE A 85 12.50 -5.23 -16.51
CA ILE A 85 12.16 -6.17 -17.58
C ILE A 85 11.22 -5.50 -18.58
N PHE A 86 10.19 -4.79 -18.12
CA PHE A 86 9.29 -4.02 -18.98
C PHE A 86 10.01 -2.96 -19.80
N ARG A 87 10.89 -2.18 -19.16
CA ARG A 87 11.70 -1.18 -19.85
C ARG A 87 12.57 -1.82 -20.95
N ARG A 88 13.22 -2.95 -20.67
CA ARG A 88 14.02 -3.69 -21.65
C ARG A 88 13.18 -4.26 -22.80
N ALA A 89 11.93 -4.57 -22.53
CA ALA A 89 10.96 -4.98 -23.55
C ALA A 89 10.40 -3.81 -24.39
N GLY A 90 10.88 -2.59 -24.15
CA GLY A 90 10.48 -1.40 -24.90
C GLY A 90 9.34 -0.59 -24.29
N MET A 91 8.86 -0.95 -23.09
CA MET A 91 7.85 -0.15 -22.40
C MET A 91 8.49 1.10 -21.77
N TYR A 92 7.74 2.20 -21.75
CA TYR A 92 8.13 3.40 -21.02
C TYR A 92 7.62 3.31 -19.58
N THR A 93 8.51 3.29 -18.62
CA THR A 93 8.19 2.97 -17.22
C THR A 93 8.27 4.18 -16.32
N ALA A 94 7.25 4.41 -15.51
CA ALA A 94 7.20 5.50 -14.54
C ALA A 94 6.71 5.02 -13.17
N SER A 95 7.16 5.69 -12.11
CA SER A 95 6.71 5.46 -10.74
C SER A 95 6.40 6.78 -10.05
N VAL A 96 5.27 6.83 -9.34
CA VAL A 96 4.90 7.89 -8.40
C VAL A 96 4.91 7.28 -7.01
N SER A 97 5.99 7.47 -6.26
CA SER A 97 6.17 6.81 -4.95
C SER A 97 7.30 7.46 -4.16
N THR A 98 7.12 7.60 -2.85
CA THR A 98 8.17 8.01 -1.90
C THR A 98 8.80 6.80 -1.18
N PHE A 99 8.45 5.59 -1.55
CA PHE A 99 8.89 4.37 -0.87
C PHE A 99 10.43 4.26 -0.79
N ALA A 100 11.11 4.53 -1.90
CA ALA A 100 12.57 4.46 -1.94
C ALA A 100 13.23 5.46 -0.99
N GLU A 101 12.68 6.66 -0.85
CA GLU A 101 13.15 7.69 0.07
C GLU A 101 12.93 7.27 1.53
N ARG A 102 11.70 6.87 1.89
CA ARG A 102 11.36 6.47 3.26
C ARG A 102 12.26 5.37 3.81
N HIS A 103 12.57 4.39 2.98
CA HIS A 103 13.31 3.20 3.41
C HIS A 103 14.78 3.20 2.98
N SER A 104 15.27 4.29 2.39
CA SER A 104 16.61 4.35 1.76
C SER A 104 16.85 3.22 0.76
N SER A 105 15.78 2.78 0.09
CA SER A 105 15.74 1.58 -0.76
C SER A 105 15.79 1.98 -2.23
N TRP A 106 16.86 2.65 -2.65
CA TRP A 106 17.01 3.21 -3.99
C TRP A 106 17.01 2.16 -5.11
N TRP A 107 17.26 0.90 -4.76
CA TRP A 107 17.12 -0.23 -5.66
C TRP A 107 15.68 -0.39 -6.19
N PHE A 108 14.69 0.11 -5.47
CA PHE A 108 13.29 0.08 -5.89
C PHE A 108 13.05 0.92 -7.15
N ASN A 109 13.78 2.02 -7.31
CA ASN A 109 13.66 2.92 -8.46
C ASN A 109 14.44 2.42 -9.69
N ALA A 110 15.26 1.39 -9.54
CA ALA A 110 16.09 0.89 -10.64
C ALA A 110 15.24 0.26 -11.74
N GLY A 111 15.28 0.84 -12.93
CA GLY A 111 14.53 0.36 -14.09
C GLY A 111 13.34 1.23 -14.49
N PHE A 112 12.99 2.25 -13.72
CA PHE A 112 12.05 3.27 -14.19
C PHE A 112 12.75 4.32 -15.07
N ASN A 113 12.05 4.79 -16.10
CA ASN A 113 12.49 5.93 -16.90
C ASN A 113 12.24 7.25 -16.15
N GLU A 114 11.13 7.32 -15.40
CA GLU A 114 10.76 8.47 -14.60
C GLU A 114 10.37 8.03 -13.18
N CYS A 115 10.84 8.77 -12.18
CA CYS A 115 10.44 8.59 -10.79
C CYS A 115 9.98 9.92 -10.23
N TYR A 116 8.77 9.96 -9.72
CA TYR A 116 8.15 11.13 -9.10
C TYR A 116 8.05 10.91 -7.60
N ASN A 117 8.48 11.91 -6.85
CA ASN A 117 8.49 11.90 -5.40
C ASN A 117 7.98 13.25 -4.89
N VAL A 118 6.97 13.23 -4.06
CA VAL A 118 6.39 14.45 -3.44
C VAL A 118 7.21 14.95 -2.24
N GLY A 119 8.21 14.18 -1.77
CA GLY A 119 9.11 14.58 -0.68
C GLY A 119 8.54 14.39 0.72
N GLY A 120 7.42 13.70 0.87
CA GLY A 120 6.77 13.46 2.16
C GLY A 120 7.40 12.36 3.01
N CYS A 121 8.36 11.61 2.45
CA CYS A 121 9.05 10.50 3.13
C CYS A 121 8.10 9.47 3.77
N GLY A 122 6.96 9.22 3.09
CA GLY A 122 5.87 8.37 3.59
C GLY A 122 4.90 9.06 4.55
N GLY A 123 4.98 10.37 4.66
CA GLY A 123 4.04 11.22 5.41
C GLY A 123 3.04 11.97 4.54
N GLU A 124 3.16 11.85 3.22
CA GLU A 124 2.24 12.45 2.26
C GLU A 124 0.86 11.80 2.28
N SER A 125 -0.15 12.59 1.92
CA SER A 125 -1.50 12.10 1.66
C SER A 125 -1.65 11.65 0.21
N GLY A 126 -2.67 10.83 -0.07
CA GLY A 126 -2.96 10.43 -1.44
C GLY A 126 -3.29 11.60 -2.37
N GLU A 127 -3.85 12.71 -1.84
CA GLU A 127 -4.11 13.95 -2.60
C GLU A 127 -2.84 14.63 -3.10
N GLU A 128 -1.70 14.42 -2.45
CA GLU A 128 -0.41 14.96 -2.91
C GLU A 128 0.20 14.07 -4.00
N VAL A 129 -0.10 12.78 -3.99
CA VAL A 129 0.39 11.80 -4.97
C VAL A 129 -0.42 11.81 -6.27
N LEU A 130 -1.75 11.86 -6.15
CA LEU A 130 -2.69 11.73 -7.27
C LEU A 130 -2.43 12.70 -8.44
N PRO A 131 -2.18 14.01 -8.21
CA PRO A 131 -1.96 14.96 -9.29
C PRO A 131 -0.79 14.59 -10.20
N LEU A 132 0.28 14.00 -9.64
CA LEU A 132 1.44 13.55 -10.41
C LEU A 132 1.09 12.37 -11.33
N ALA A 133 0.28 11.43 -10.84
CA ALA A 133 -0.20 10.30 -11.63
C ALA A 133 -1.12 10.76 -12.78
N LEU A 134 -2.08 11.65 -12.48
CA LEU A 134 -3.00 12.19 -13.48
C LEU A 134 -2.29 13.05 -14.53
N ASP A 135 -1.31 13.88 -14.12
CA ASP A 135 -0.51 14.67 -15.04
C ASP A 135 0.33 13.76 -15.95
N TRP A 136 0.95 12.73 -15.38
CA TRP A 136 1.70 11.78 -16.18
C TRP A 136 0.83 11.09 -17.24
N LEU A 137 -0.35 10.61 -16.87
CA LEU A 137 -1.30 9.99 -17.78
C LEU A 137 -1.74 10.95 -18.90
N ARG A 138 -2.03 12.22 -18.56
CA ARG A 138 -2.41 13.24 -19.57
C ARG A 138 -1.28 13.49 -20.56
N ARG A 139 -0.04 13.57 -20.11
CA ARG A 139 1.13 13.82 -20.98
C ARG A 139 1.51 12.62 -21.84
N ASN A 140 1.16 11.41 -21.42
CA ASN A 140 1.55 10.18 -22.10
C ASN A 140 0.37 9.43 -22.74
N LYS A 141 -0.79 10.06 -22.90
CA LYS A 141 -2.02 9.45 -23.45
C LYS A 141 -1.84 8.83 -24.85
N ASP A 142 -0.97 9.42 -25.66
CA ASP A 142 -0.72 8.98 -27.04
C ASP A 142 0.50 8.03 -27.12
N ARG A 143 1.04 7.62 -26.00
CA ARG A 143 2.18 6.70 -25.95
C ARG A 143 1.70 5.26 -25.87
N ASP A 144 2.16 4.44 -26.77
CA ASP A 144 1.99 3.00 -26.67
C ASP A 144 2.97 2.37 -25.67
N ASN A 145 2.59 1.23 -25.11
CA ASN A 145 3.45 0.39 -24.29
C ASN A 145 4.11 1.13 -23.11
N TRP A 146 3.31 1.62 -22.20
CA TRP A 146 3.79 2.21 -20.95
C TRP A 146 3.45 1.35 -19.74
N PHE A 147 4.20 1.57 -18.66
CA PHE A 147 3.93 1.04 -17.33
C PHE A 147 3.98 2.19 -16.32
N LEU A 148 2.91 2.40 -15.59
CA LEU A 148 2.82 3.38 -14.50
C LEU A 148 2.57 2.67 -13.18
N HIS A 149 3.48 2.84 -12.22
CA HIS A 149 3.30 2.44 -10.83
C HIS A 149 2.86 3.66 -10.02
N VAL A 150 1.74 3.55 -9.33
CA VAL A 150 1.25 4.58 -8.40
C VAL A 150 1.15 3.97 -7.01
N HIS A 151 1.74 4.61 -6.03
CA HIS A 151 1.72 4.16 -4.66
C HIS A 151 1.10 5.22 -3.76
N PHE A 152 -0.04 4.88 -3.15
CA PHE A 152 -0.63 5.61 -2.04
C PHE A 152 -0.20 4.98 -0.73
N TRP A 153 0.10 5.82 0.27
CA TRP A 153 0.39 5.32 1.62
C TRP A 153 -0.88 4.95 2.39
N ASP A 154 -2.03 5.54 2.04
CA ASP A 154 -3.29 5.16 2.65
C ASP A 154 -3.65 3.71 2.29
N PRO A 155 -4.06 2.92 3.27
CA PRO A 155 -4.42 3.17 4.67
C PRO A 155 -3.29 2.97 5.70
N HIS A 156 -2.02 3.07 5.36
CA HIS A 156 -0.91 2.85 6.31
C HIS A 156 -1.02 3.73 7.56
N THR A 157 -0.71 3.17 8.73
CA THR A 157 -0.63 3.93 9.99
C THR A 157 0.48 5.00 9.97
N PRO A 158 0.31 6.13 10.68
CA PRO A 158 -0.93 6.64 11.26
C PRO A 158 -1.90 7.10 10.17
N TYR A 159 -3.22 6.94 10.42
CA TYR A 159 -4.24 7.20 9.40
C TYR A 159 -4.32 8.69 9.05
N ARG A 160 -4.02 9.03 7.78
CA ARG A 160 -3.78 10.40 7.29
C ARG A 160 -4.99 11.02 6.60
N VAL A 161 -6.06 10.26 6.43
CA VAL A 161 -7.27 10.74 5.74
C VAL A 161 -7.76 12.05 6.37
N PRO A 162 -7.95 13.11 5.59
CA PRO A 162 -8.41 14.41 6.10
C PRO A 162 -9.73 14.28 6.88
N GLU A 163 -9.89 15.08 7.92
CA GLU A 163 -11.16 15.10 8.68
C GLU A 163 -12.34 15.52 7.80
N SER A 164 -12.10 16.37 6.80
CA SER A 164 -13.11 16.80 5.82
C SER A 164 -13.71 15.66 5.00
N PHE A 165 -13.02 14.52 4.93
CA PHE A 165 -13.54 13.31 4.29
C PHE A 165 -14.73 12.69 5.07
N GLY A 166 -14.86 13.02 6.36
CA GLY A 166 -15.88 12.47 7.24
C GLY A 166 -15.58 11.03 7.65
N ASN A 167 -16.50 10.42 8.41
CA ASN A 167 -16.47 9.00 8.75
C ASN A 167 -17.77 8.33 8.26
N PRO A 168 -17.81 7.74 7.06
CA PRO A 168 -19.00 7.09 6.54
C PRO A 168 -19.34 5.80 7.27
N PHE A 169 -18.49 5.33 8.18
CA PHE A 169 -18.64 4.09 8.92
C PHE A 169 -19.07 4.28 10.39
N GLU A 170 -19.28 5.53 10.82
CA GLU A 170 -19.58 5.85 12.24
C GLU A 170 -20.76 5.04 12.80
N ASP A 171 -21.82 4.92 12.01
CA ASP A 171 -23.05 4.19 12.38
C ASP A 171 -23.10 2.76 11.83
N VAL A 172 -22.08 2.32 11.07
CA VAL A 172 -22.05 0.98 10.50
C VAL A 172 -21.48 0.00 11.54
N PRO A 173 -22.09 -1.20 11.73
CA PRO A 173 -21.56 -2.20 12.63
C PRO A 173 -20.10 -2.55 12.33
N LEU A 174 -19.31 -2.84 13.37
CA LEU A 174 -17.97 -3.38 13.20
C LEU A 174 -18.06 -4.79 12.63
N ASP A 175 -17.30 -5.06 11.59
CA ASP A 175 -17.04 -6.40 11.07
C ASP A 175 -15.77 -6.93 11.72
N THR A 176 -15.89 -7.45 12.92
CA THR A 176 -14.77 -8.01 13.68
C THR A 176 -15.26 -9.16 14.59
N TRP A 177 -14.43 -10.19 14.70
CA TRP A 177 -14.63 -11.30 15.61
C TRP A 177 -14.19 -10.98 17.05
N ILE A 178 -13.51 -9.84 17.27
CA ILE A 178 -13.01 -9.43 18.57
C ILE A 178 -14.19 -8.96 19.43
N ASP A 179 -14.54 -9.74 20.44
CA ASP A 179 -15.47 -9.36 21.49
C ASP A 179 -14.77 -8.68 22.68
N ASP A 180 -15.53 -8.31 23.70
CA ASP A 180 -15.00 -7.60 24.86
C ASP A 180 -14.04 -8.47 25.67
N GLU A 181 -14.28 -9.79 25.77
CA GLU A 181 -13.41 -10.72 26.49
C GLU A 181 -12.05 -10.88 25.78
N ILE A 182 -12.10 -11.04 24.47
CA ILE A 182 -10.90 -11.14 23.62
C ILE A 182 -10.11 -9.84 23.69
N LEU A 183 -10.80 -8.69 23.57
CA LEU A 183 -10.17 -7.38 23.66
C LEU A 183 -9.44 -7.17 24.99
N GLN A 184 -10.08 -7.54 26.13
CA GLN A 184 -9.44 -7.45 27.44
C GLN A 184 -8.20 -8.35 27.56
N LYS A 185 -8.23 -9.53 26.94
CA LYS A 185 -7.02 -10.38 26.87
C LYS A 185 -5.92 -9.70 26.06
N HIS A 186 -6.25 -9.12 24.91
CA HIS A 186 -5.29 -8.44 24.04
C HIS A 186 -4.65 -7.23 24.73
N ILE A 187 -5.40 -6.41 25.46
CA ILE A 187 -4.90 -5.24 26.17
C ILE A 187 -3.83 -5.62 27.21
N HIS A 188 -3.97 -6.78 27.83
CA HIS A 188 -3.08 -7.24 28.92
C HIS A 188 -1.99 -8.22 28.46
N THR A 189 -1.94 -8.55 27.18
CA THR A 189 -0.96 -9.49 26.62
C THR A 189 0.03 -8.74 25.74
N THR A 190 1.29 -9.16 25.75
CA THR A 190 2.33 -8.65 24.85
C THR A 190 2.61 -9.67 23.75
N GLY A 191 2.92 -9.18 22.56
CA GLY A 191 3.25 -10.02 21.41
C GLY A 191 2.33 -9.79 20.21
N PRO A 192 2.55 -10.50 19.11
CA PRO A 192 1.71 -10.37 17.92
C PRO A 192 0.24 -10.65 18.26
N HIS A 193 -0.66 -9.94 17.59
CA HIS A 193 -2.10 -10.06 17.76
C HIS A 193 -2.65 -9.51 19.09
N THR A 194 -2.07 -8.42 19.58
CA THR A 194 -2.57 -7.72 20.76
C THR A 194 -2.99 -6.29 20.44
N ALA A 195 -3.95 -5.75 21.21
CA ALA A 195 -4.38 -4.36 21.03
C ALA A 195 -3.24 -3.36 21.27
N GLN A 196 -2.23 -3.72 22.06
CA GLN A 196 -1.05 -2.87 22.28
C GLN A 196 -0.20 -2.70 21.01
N GLU A 197 -0.20 -3.66 20.11
CA GLU A 197 0.56 -3.56 18.85
C GLU A 197 -0.12 -2.67 17.82
N ILE A 198 -1.43 -2.49 17.92
CA ILE A 198 -2.17 -1.55 17.07
C ILE A 198 -1.68 -0.11 17.29
N ASN A 199 -1.15 0.18 18.47
CA ASN A 199 -0.65 1.50 18.87
C ASN A 199 0.87 1.63 18.70
N MET A 200 1.44 0.95 17.76
CA MET A 200 2.88 0.76 17.53
C MET A 200 3.70 2.06 17.46
N PHE A 201 3.09 3.22 17.34
CA PHE A 201 3.78 4.47 17.07
C PHE A 201 3.60 5.55 18.15
N ASP A 202 2.55 5.48 18.97
CA ASP A 202 2.30 6.53 19.95
C ASP A 202 1.36 6.04 21.06
N ASP A 203 1.78 6.17 22.32
CA ASP A 203 0.91 5.92 23.49
C ASP A 203 -0.12 7.05 23.70
N GLN A 204 -0.06 8.13 22.91
CA GLN A 204 -0.90 9.31 23.03
C GLN A 204 -1.52 9.68 21.68
N GLU A 205 -2.72 10.25 21.74
CA GLU A 205 -3.36 10.82 20.55
C GLU A 205 -2.49 11.92 19.93
N ASN A 206 -2.26 11.81 18.64
CA ASN A 206 -1.54 12.83 17.89
C ASN A 206 -2.57 13.72 17.13
N PRO A 207 -2.66 15.01 17.44
CA PRO A 207 -3.61 15.91 16.78
C PRO A 207 -3.43 15.99 15.25
N ARG A 208 -2.25 15.64 14.74
CA ARG A 208 -1.99 15.55 13.30
C ARG A 208 -2.71 14.36 12.65
N TYR A 209 -3.03 13.33 13.45
CA TYR A 209 -3.65 12.09 12.98
C TYR A 209 -4.87 11.73 13.82
N PRO A 210 -5.95 12.54 13.76
CA PRO A 210 -7.09 12.42 14.68
C PRO A 210 -7.88 11.12 14.52
N ARG A 211 -7.70 10.42 13.40
CA ARG A 211 -8.33 9.11 13.14
C ARG A 211 -7.59 7.94 13.77
N HIS A 212 -6.35 8.14 14.18
CA HIS A 212 -5.56 7.11 14.83
C HIS A 212 -5.62 7.30 16.36
N PRO A 213 -6.23 6.38 17.11
CA PRO A 213 -6.23 6.50 18.56
C PRO A 213 -4.83 6.31 19.14
N GLY A 214 -4.51 7.00 20.22
CA GLY A 214 -3.23 6.81 20.92
C GLY A 214 -3.15 5.47 21.63
N SER A 215 -4.28 4.95 22.12
CA SER A 215 -4.35 3.63 22.76
C SER A 215 -5.71 2.99 22.55
N VAL A 216 -5.72 1.64 22.47
CA VAL A 216 -6.95 0.84 22.39
C VAL A 216 -7.15 0.19 23.75
N MET A 217 -8.06 0.73 24.55
CA MET A 217 -8.35 0.23 25.90
C MET A 217 -9.77 -0.35 26.03
N ASP A 218 -10.60 -0.12 25.04
CA ASP A 218 -12.00 -0.55 25.03
C ASP A 218 -12.50 -0.69 23.58
N ARG A 219 -13.77 -1.08 23.47
CA ARG A 219 -14.41 -1.28 22.16
C ARG A 219 -14.55 0.03 21.38
N HIS A 220 -14.61 1.17 22.04
CA HIS A 220 -14.63 2.46 21.36
C HIS A 220 -13.28 2.75 20.69
N GLY A 221 -12.17 2.50 21.38
CA GLY A 221 -10.83 2.60 20.82
C GLY A 221 -10.62 1.64 19.66
N LEU A 222 -11.07 0.38 19.76
CA LEU A 222 -11.03 -0.58 18.67
C LEU A 222 -11.82 -0.10 17.45
N ARG A 223 -13.04 0.44 17.68
CA ARG A 223 -13.84 1.04 16.61
C ARG A 223 -13.07 2.16 15.89
N ARG A 224 -12.45 3.06 16.63
CA ARG A 224 -11.68 4.17 16.04
C ARG A 224 -10.54 3.68 15.15
N VAL A 225 -9.84 2.62 15.53
CA VAL A 225 -8.79 2.00 14.69
C VAL A 225 -9.39 1.45 13.41
N ILE A 226 -10.43 0.62 13.51
CA ILE A 226 -11.04 -0.01 12.34
C ILE A 226 -11.68 1.04 11.42
N ASP A 227 -12.41 2.01 11.97
CA ASP A 227 -12.99 3.10 11.19
C ASP A 227 -11.91 3.95 10.52
N GLY A 228 -10.80 4.23 11.20
CA GLY A 228 -9.67 4.97 10.64
C GLY A 228 -9.02 4.23 9.47
N TYR A 229 -8.82 2.93 9.61
CA TYR A 229 -8.30 2.07 8.55
C TYR A 229 -9.27 2.01 7.36
N ASP A 230 -10.55 1.74 7.60
CA ASP A 230 -11.58 1.66 6.56
C ASP A 230 -11.76 2.98 5.81
N CYS A 231 -11.70 4.11 6.53
CA CYS A 231 -11.65 5.43 5.90
C CYS A 231 -10.43 5.57 5.00
N GLY A 232 -9.28 5.05 5.40
CA GLY A 232 -8.05 5.04 4.59
C GLY A 232 -8.21 4.21 3.32
N VAL A 233 -8.80 3.04 3.42
CA VAL A 233 -9.10 2.17 2.27
C VAL A 233 -10.05 2.86 1.30
N LEU A 234 -11.17 3.42 1.80
CA LEU A 234 -12.15 4.12 0.97
C LEU A 234 -11.57 5.39 0.33
N TYR A 235 -10.72 6.09 1.06
CA TYR A 235 -10.04 7.27 0.55
C TYR A 235 -9.11 6.89 -0.62
N ALA A 236 -8.26 5.88 -0.45
CA ALA A 236 -7.41 5.37 -1.51
C ALA A 236 -8.26 4.90 -2.72
N ASP A 237 -9.37 4.19 -2.50
CA ASP A 237 -10.30 3.78 -3.55
C ASP A 237 -10.87 4.97 -4.34
N THR A 238 -11.22 6.05 -3.63
CA THR A 238 -11.72 7.28 -4.26
C THR A 238 -10.67 7.93 -5.17
N LEU A 239 -9.40 7.92 -4.77
CA LEU A 239 -8.30 8.46 -5.57
C LEU A 239 -7.99 7.56 -6.77
N VAL A 240 -8.00 6.27 -6.57
CA VAL A 240 -7.83 5.28 -7.66
C VAL A 240 -8.97 5.38 -8.66
N GLY A 241 -10.20 5.62 -8.20
CA GLY A 241 -11.37 5.89 -9.05
C GLY A 241 -11.13 7.02 -10.04
N GLN A 242 -10.50 8.12 -9.61
CA GLN A 242 -10.16 9.25 -10.49
C GLN A 242 -9.13 8.87 -11.56
N ILE A 243 -8.22 7.95 -11.26
CA ILE A 243 -7.29 7.40 -12.27
C ILE A 243 -8.08 6.61 -13.33
N PHE A 244 -9.01 5.76 -12.89
CA PHE A 244 -9.83 4.98 -13.81
C PHE A 244 -10.73 5.86 -14.68
N ASP A 245 -11.30 6.91 -14.11
CA ASP A 245 -12.12 7.86 -14.86
C ASP A 245 -11.29 8.59 -15.92
N LEU A 246 -10.07 9.01 -15.60
CA LEU A 246 -9.18 9.63 -16.58
C LEU A 246 -8.81 8.66 -17.71
N LEU A 247 -8.55 7.38 -17.42
CA LEU A 247 -8.27 6.37 -18.45
C LEU A 247 -9.48 6.18 -19.39
N ARG A 248 -10.71 6.20 -18.83
CA ARG A 248 -11.96 6.14 -19.63
C ARG A 248 -12.14 7.41 -20.48
N GLU A 249 -11.94 8.59 -19.91
CA GLU A 249 -12.00 9.87 -20.63
C GLU A 249 -11.01 9.93 -21.80
N GLN A 250 -9.83 9.33 -21.62
CA GLN A 250 -8.82 9.23 -22.68
C GLN A 250 -9.09 8.13 -23.71
N GLY A 251 -10.06 7.26 -23.44
CA GLY A 251 -10.41 6.14 -24.32
C GLY A 251 -9.39 4.99 -24.32
N VAL A 252 -8.55 4.89 -23.28
CA VAL A 252 -7.49 3.86 -23.18
C VAL A 252 -7.76 2.83 -22.07
N TYR A 253 -8.87 2.94 -21.35
CA TYR A 253 -9.18 2.05 -20.23
C TYR A 253 -9.23 0.58 -20.65
N GLU A 254 -9.91 0.27 -21.77
CA GLU A 254 -10.08 -1.10 -22.27
C GLU A 254 -8.77 -1.72 -22.80
N ASP A 255 -7.81 -0.87 -23.16
CA ASP A 255 -6.49 -1.29 -23.66
C ASP A 255 -5.42 -1.30 -22.55
N THR A 256 -5.82 -0.98 -21.30
CA THR A 256 -4.91 -0.89 -20.14
C THR A 256 -5.10 -2.08 -19.21
N ALA A 257 -4.05 -2.85 -19.01
CA ALA A 257 -4.03 -3.84 -17.93
C ALA A 257 -3.87 -3.13 -16.57
N ILE A 258 -4.87 -3.25 -15.70
CA ILE A 258 -4.89 -2.64 -14.37
C ILE A 258 -4.59 -3.72 -13.34
N ILE A 259 -3.57 -3.50 -12.50
CA ILE A 259 -3.19 -4.38 -11.40
C ILE A 259 -3.33 -3.60 -10.10
N ILE A 260 -4.21 -4.07 -9.21
CA ILE A 260 -4.41 -3.55 -7.86
C ILE A 260 -3.83 -4.55 -6.88
N THR A 261 -2.94 -4.11 -6.01
CA THR A 261 -2.31 -4.98 -5.02
C THR A 261 -1.95 -4.21 -3.76
N SER A 262 -1.74 -4.93 -2.66
CA SER A 262 -1.13 -4.43 -1.43
C SER A 262 0.15 -5.19 -1.15
N ASP A 263 1.08 -4.58 -0.45
CA ASP A 263 2.32 -5.23 -0.03
C ASP A 263 2.10 -6.16 1.19
N HIS A 264 1.21 -5.80 2.09
CA HIS A 264 0.72 -6.62 3.22
C HIS A 264 -0.60 -6.06 3.73
N GLY A 265 -1.21 -6.73 4.70
CA GLY A 265 -2.35 -6.22 5.47
C GLY A 265 -1.92 -5.41 6.69
N GLU A 266 -2.89 -4.98 7.47
CA GLU A 266 -2.71 -4.33 8.76
C GLU A 266 -3.23 -5.26 9.86
N ASN A 267 -2.53 -5.33 10.98
CA ASN A 267 -3.01 -6.07 12.15
C ASN A 267 -3.95 -5.16 12.96
N LEU A 268 -5.22 -5.46 12.94
CA LEU A 268 -6.27 -4.71 13.65
C LEU A 268 -6.72 -5.43 14.94
N GLY A 269 -5.80 -6.18 15.57
CA GLY A 269 -6.04 -6.94 16.78
C GLY A 269 -6.35 -8.42 16.52
N GLU A 270 -6.11 -8.89 15.32
CA GLU A 270 -6.28 -10.28 14.90
C GLU A 270 -5.14 -11.20 15.36
#